data_a1b54366d86c80cdb46179e6df659851
#
_entry.id   a1b54366d86c80cdb46179e6df659851
#
_cell.length_a   1.000
_cell.length_b   1.000
_cell.length_c   1.000
_cell.angle_alpha   90.00
_cell.angle_beta   90.00
_cell.angle_gamma   90.00
#
_symmetry.space_group_name_H-M   'P 1'
#
loop_
_entity.id
_entity.type
_entity.pdbx_description
1 polymer ?
#
loop_
_entity_poly.entity_id
_entity_poly.type
_entity_poly.pdbx_seq_one_letter_code
_entity_poly.pdbx_strand_id
1 'polypeptide(L)'
;IRPGIGPRGMTLKSSDYDTINEFISLKDGFTTSLEDGRLWVFKTDSDELASFQEHGEPAKCVVRPAAGPGGLTIKSSDADVIEQYINAKSGFEIRMSEGRMWVFTAGDPAIEEYDHQGELAKHVIRPGIGPGGMTLKSNESDTITNYLVQQEGFSVTIEDGRLWVFATGSDAHQSFLEHGEPAKCVVFPAAGPVGMTVKGADREVINAYLRGT
;
A
#
# COMPACT_ATOMS: atom_id res chain seq x y z
N ILE A 1 -17.56 -14.58 -9.58
CA ILE A 1 -17.89 -13.90 -8.32
C ILE A 1 -16.77 -14.19 -7.34
N ARG A 2 -16.16 -13.13 -6.75
CA ARG A 2 -15.18 -13.25 -5.68
C ARG A 2 -15.64 -12.43 -4.46
N PRO A 3 -16.03 -13.10 -3.36
CA PRO A 3 -16.44 -12.41 -2.13
C PRO A 3 -15.23 -11.79 -1.40
N GLY A 4 -15.39 -10.57 -0.90
CA GLY A 4 -14.46 -9.97 0.05
C GLY A 4 -13.13 -9.47 -0.50
N ILE A 5 -12.88 -9.54 -1.82
CA ILE A 5 -11.60 -9.12 -2.42
C ILE A 5 -11.64 -7.73 -3.06
N GLY A 6 -12.81 -7.13 -3.18
CA GLY A 6 -12.94 -5.75 -3.67
C GLY A 6 -12.66 -4.73 -2.56
N PRO A 7 -12.54 -3.45 -2.93
CA PRO A 7 -12.36 -2.36 -1.97
C PRO A 7 -13.38 -2.45 -0.82
N ARG A 8 -12.93 -2.26 0.42
CA ARG A 8 -13.75 -2.42 1.66
C ARG A 8 -14.37 -3.80 1.85
N GLY A 9 -13.75 -4.86 1.32
CA GLY A 9 -14.30 -6.20 1.42
C GLY A 9 -15.54 -6.44 0.55
N MET A 10 -15.79 -5.62 -0.46
CA MET A 10 -16.90 -5.83 -1.39
C MET A 10 -16.74 -7.11 -2.21
N THR A 11 -17.86 -7.70 -2.54
CA THR A 11 -17.90 -8.80 -3.49
C THR A 11 -17.80 -8.27 -4.92
N LEU A 12 -16.78 -8.71 -5.65
CA LEU A 12 -16.63 -8.42 -7.07
C LEU A 12 -17.36 -9.47 -7.93
N LYS A 13 -18.01 -8.99 -8.98
CA LYS A 13 -18.72 -9.83 -9.96
C LYS A 13 -18.31 -9.42 -11.36
N SER A 14 -17.91 -10.37 -12.17
CA SER A 14 -17.69 -10.25 -13.61
C SER A 14 -18.13 -11.53 -14.30
N SER A 15 -18.41 -11.46 -15.58
CA SER A 15 -18.57 -12.63 -16.45
C SER A 15 -17.24 -13.31 -16.74
N ASP A 16 -16.15 -12.56 -16.66
CA ASP A 16 -14.79 -13.01 -16.87
C ASP A 16 -13.99 -12.95 -15.56
N TYR A 17 -13.27 -14.04 -15.28
CA TYR A 17 -12.45 -14.17 -14.08
C TYR A 17 -11.20 -13.29 -14.14
N ASP A 18 -10.60 -13.17 -15.31
CA ASP A 18 -9.36 -12.41 -15.50
C ASP A 18 -9.60 -10.91 -15.33
N THR A 19 -10.75 -10.40 -15.76
CA THR A 19 -11.17 -9.00 -15.51
C THR A 19 -11.16 -8.65 -14.01
N ILE A 20 -11.57 -9.58 -13.13
CA ILE A 20 -11.52 -9.34 -11.68
C ILE A 20 -10.07 -9.29 -11.20
N ASN A 21 -9.24 -10.23 -11.67
CA ASN A 21 -7.83 -10.29 -11.29
C ASN A 21 -7.07 -9.04 -11.75
N GLU A 22 -7.30 -8.60 -12.97
CA GLU A 22 -6.73 -7.36 -13.50
C GLU A 22 -7.14 -6.17 -12.65
N PHE A 23 -8.44 -6.03 -12.36
CA PHE A 23 -8.95 -4.91 -11.55
C PHE A 23 -8.30 -4.83 -10.16
N ILE A 24 -8.19 -5.95 -9.43
CA ILE A 24 -7.59 -5.96 -8.08
C ILE A 24 -6.06 -5.82 -8.10
N SER A 25 -5.45 -5.95 -9.28
CA SER A 25 -4.00 -5.86 -9.46
C SER A 25 -3.52 -4.45 -9.85
N LEU A 26 -4.44 -3.52 -10.08
CA LEU A 26 -4.08 -2.14 -10.43
C LEU A 26 -3.45 -1.43 -9.22
N LYS A 27 -2.25 -0.88 -9.41
CA LYS A 27 -1.55 -0.03 -8.44
C LYS A 27 -0.82 1.09 -9.15
N ASP A 28 -0.83 2.28 -8.54
CA ASP A 28 -0.13 3.45 -9.09
C ASP A 28 1.36 3.17 -9.26
N GLY A 29 1.93 3.57 -10.40
CA GLY A 29 3.34 3.38 -10.73
C GLY A 29 3.70 1.98 -11.22
N PHE A 30 2.72 1.08 -11.38
CA PHE A 30 2.94 -0.27 -11.88
C PHE A 30 2.04 -0.60 -13.07
N THR A 31 2.60 -1.37 -14.00
CA THR A 31 1.87 -2.01 -15.10
C THR A 31 1.89 -3.51 -14.87
N THR A 32 0.73 -4.14 -15.01
CA THR A 32 0.58 -5.58 -14.79
C THR A 32 0.07 -6.30 -16.03
N SER A 33 0.47 -7.56 -16.23
CA SER A 33 -0.06 -8.46 -17.25
C SER A 33 -0.43 -9.80 -16.60
N LEU A 34 -1.60 -10.32 -16.90
CA LEU A 34 -2.05 -11.64 -16.41
C LEU A 34 -1.80 -12.69 -17.50
N GLU A 35 -0.85 -13.59 -17.26
CA GLU A 35 -0.53 -14.69 -18.18
C GLU A 35 -0.51 -16.02 -17.45
N ASP A 36 -1.18 -17.01 -18.00
CA ASP A 36 -1.30 -18.38 -17.43
C ASP A 36 -1.67 -18.39 -15.94
N GLY A 37 -2.56 -17.47 -15.51
CA GLY A 37 -3.01 -17.34 -14.13
C GLY A 37 -1.94 -16.76 -13.17
N ARG A 38 -0.87 -16.18 -13.71
CA ARG A 38 0.20 -15.51 -12.97
C ARG A 38 0.25 -14.04 -13.32
N LEU A 39 0.51 -13.21 -12.33
CA LEU A 39 0.58 -11.76 -12.46
C LEU A 39 2.02 -11.32 -12.69
N TRP A 40 2.31 -10.86 -13.90
CA TRP A 40 3.54 -10.13 -14.18
C TRP A 40 3.42 -8.70 -13.71
N VAL A 41 4.46 -8.21 -13.05
CA VAL A 41 4.52 -6.84 -12.50
C VAL A 41 5.78 -6.14 -12.98
N PHE A 42 5.60 -4.92 -13.47
CA PHE A 42 6.64 -4.04 -13.96
C PHE A 42 6.45 -2.63 -13.38
N LYS A 43 7.52 -1.86 -13.30
CA LYS A 43 7.38 -0.41 -13.20
C LYS A 43 6.79 0.14 -14.48
N THR A 44 5.85 1.08 -14.35
CA THR A 44 5.31 1.78 -15.52
C THR A 44 6.45 2.50 -16.26
N ASP A 45 6.43 2.43 -17.59
CA ASP A 45 7.44 3.02 -18.49
C ASP A 45 8.88 2.48 -18.33
N SER A 46 9.05 1.28 -17.76
CA SER A 46 10.36 0.64 -17.63
C SER A 46 10.79 -0.08 -18.91
N ASP A 47 12.11 -0.22 -19.10
CA ASP A 47 12.69 -0.98 -20.22
C ASP A 47 12.30 -2.47 -20.15
N GLU A 48 12.13 -3.03 -18.94
CA GLU A 48 11.68 -4.40 -18.72
C GLU A 48 10.26 -4.60 -19.22
N LEU A 49 9.35 -3.62 -18.99
CA LEU A 49 7.99 -3.65 -19.54
C LEU A 49 8.01 -3.61 -21.06
N ALA A 50 8.81 -2.71 -21.66
CA ALA A 50 8.94 -2.61 -23.11
C ALA A 50 9.48 -3.92 -23.71
N SER A 51 10.51 -4.50 -23.09
CA SER A 51 11.08 -5.79 -23.50
C SER A 51 10.08 -6.93 -23.41
N PHE A 52 9.27 -6.96 -22.33
CA PHE A 52 8.22 -7.97 -22.17
C PHE A 52 7.12 -7.84 -23.23
N GLN A 53 6.71 -6.63 -23.59
CA GLN A 53 5.72 -6.38 -24.61
C GLN A 53 6.20 -6.79 -26.01
N GLU A 54 7.49 -6.64 -26.29
CA GLU A 54 8.08 -6.99 -27.58
C GLU A 54 8.45 -8.47 -27.70
N HIS A 55 9.00 -9.07 -26.65
CA HIS A 55 9.63 -10.39 -26.70
C HIS A 55 8.92 -11.46 -25.83
N GLY A 56 7.92 -11.06 -25.01
CA GLY A 56 7.25 -11.95 -24.05
C GLY A 56 8.07 -12.23 -22.80
N GLU A 57 7.80 -13.38 -22.17
CA GLU A 57 8.39 -13.76 -20.89
C GLU A 57 9.93 -13.82 -20.91
N PRO A 58 10.62 -13.08 -20.01
CA PRO A 58 12.08 -13.12 -19.94
C PRO A 58 12.58 -14.48 -19.46
N ALA A 59 13.77 -14.89 -19.95
CA ALA A 59 14.41 -16.16 -19.62
C ALA A 59 14.72 -16.32 -18.12
N LYS A 60 14.82 -15.22 -17.38
CA LYS A 60 15.01 -15.21 -15.92
C LYS A 60 13.98 -14.32 -15.28
N CYS A 61 13.30 -14.83 -14.28
CA CYS A 61 12.34 -14.08 -13.48
C CYS A 61 12.37 -14.53 -12.02
N VAL A 62 11.94 -13.64 -11.15
CA VAL A 62 11.63 -13.92 -9.75
C VAL A 62 10.15 -14.27 -9.64
N VAL A 63 9.84 -15.26 -8.82
CA VAL A 63 8.47 -15.72 -8.59
C VAL A 63 8.16 -15.65 -7.10
N ARG A 64 7.01 -15.08 -6.77
CA ARG A 64 6.47 -15.06 -5.40
C ARG A 64 5.09 -15.73 -5.41
N PRO A 65 5.01 -17.01 -5.02
CA PRO A 65 3.73 -17.75 -4.98
C PRO A 65 2.75 -17.11 -3.99
N ALA A 66 1.50 -16.96 -4.40
CA ALA A 66 0.39 -16.45 -3.59
C ALA A 66 0.61 -15.06 -2.92
N ALA A 67 1.60 -14.29 -3.39
CA ALA A 67 1.91 -12.98 -2.81
C ALA A 67 1.09 -11.83 -3.42
N GLY A 68 0.39 -12.09 -4.51
CA GLY A 68 -0.41 -11.10 -5.22
C GLY A 68 -1.84 -10.98 -4.71
N PRO A 69 -2.57 -9.97 -5.19
CA PRO A 69 -3.98 -9.78 -4.89
C PRO A 69 -4.79 -11.05 -5.17
N GLY A 70 -5.70 -11.38 -4.25
CA GLY A 70 -6.51 -12.60 -4.37
C GLY A 70 -5.72 -13.92 -4.37
N GLY A 71 -4.47 -13.94 -3.91
CA GLY A 71 -3.60 -15.11 -3.87
C GLY A 71 -2.93 -15.44 -5.20
N LEU A 72 -2.84 -14.48 -6.13
CA LEU A 72 -2.11 -14.68 -7.38
C LEU A 72 -0.61 -14.86 -7.14
N THR A 73 0.01 -15.71 -7.95
CA THR A 73 1.47 -15.79 -8.02
C THR A 73 1.98 -14.59 -8.80
N ILE A 74 2.91 -13.82 -8.20
CA ILE A 74 3.55 -12.67 -8.84
C ILE A 74 4.85 -13.10 -9.52
N LYS A 75 5.13 -12.52 -10.69
CA LYS A 75 6.38 -12.66 -11.44
C LYS A 75 6.91 -11.28 -11.80
N SER A 76 8.22 -11.12 -11.80
CA SER A 76 8.93 -9.95 -12.34
C SER A 76 10.36 -10.33 -12.70
N SER A 77 11.02 -9.56 -13.52
CA SER A 77 12.48 -9.66 -13.77
C SER A 77 13.30 -9.25 -12.55
N ASP A 78 12.73 -8.42 -11.67
CA ASP A 78 13.38 -7.85 -10.49
C ASP A 78 12.59 -8.13 -9.20
N ALA A 79 13.30 -8.61 -8.17
CA ALA A 79 12.73 -8.88 -6.85
C ALA A 79 12.25 -7.60 -6.15
N ASP A 80 12.98 -6.50 -6.30
CA ASP A 80 12.65 -5.22 -5.68
C ASP A 80 11.38 -4.62 -6.27
N VAL A 81 11.10 -4.84 -7.55
CA VAL A 81 9.83 -4.45 -8.18
C VAL A 81 8.65 -5.20 -7.54
N ILE A 82 8.81 -6.50 -7.26
CA ILE A 82 7.77 -7.27 -6.56
C ILE A 82 7.54 -6.72 -5.16
N GLU A 83 8.61 -6.47 -4.39
CA GLU A 83 8.48 -5.94 -3.03
C GLU A 83 7.85 -4.54 -3.03
N GLN A 84 8.23 -3.68 -3.98
CA GLN A 84 7.61 -2.38 -4.14
C GLN A 84 6.11 -2.50 -4.49
N TYR A 85 5.76 -3.40 -5.40
CA TYR A 85 4.36 -3.64 -5.78
C TYR A 85 3.52 -4.16 -4.62
N ILE A 86 4.00 -5.16 -3.88
CA ILE A 86 3.25 -5.73 -2.74
C ILE A 86 2.97 -4.65 -1.70
N ASN A 87 3.96 -3.81 -1.43
CA ASN A 87 3.91 -2.78 -0.39
C ASN A 87 3.42 -1.40 -0.88
N ALA A 88 3.08 -1.26 -2.15
CA ALA A 88 2.56 0.00 -2.69
C ALA A 88 1.24 0.39 -2.03
N LYS A 89 1.15 1.64 -1.59
CA LYS A 89 -0.04 2.28 -1.01
C LYS A 89 -0.31 3.59 -1.72
N SER A 90 -1.58 3.91 -1.96
CA SER A 90 -1.97 5.17 -2.60
C SER A 90 -1.44 6.37 -1.81
N GLY A 91 -0.88 7.36 -2.51
CA GLY A 91 -0.27 8.55 -1.94
C GLY A 91 1.20 8.38 -1.51
N PHE A 92 1.80 7.21 -1.75
CA PHE A 92 3.20 6.94 -1.42
C PHE A 92 3.96 6.33 -2.59
N GLU A 93 5.24 6.69 -2.67
CA GLU A 93 6.22 6.02 -3.53
C GLU A 93 7.25 5.27 -2.70
N ILE A 94 7.65 4.10 -3.21
CA ILE A 94 8.55 3.19 -2.50
C ILE A 94 9.79 2.93 -3.35
N ARG A 95 10.94 2.88 -2.69
CA ARG A 95 12.20 2.38 -3.26
C ARG A 95 12.77 1.30 -2.35
N MET A 96 13.32 0.26 -2.94
CA MET A 96 14.04 -0.79 -2.20
C MET A 96 15.54 -0.57 -2.34
N SER A 97 16.26 -0.66 -1.23
CA SER A 97 17.72 -0.60 -1.24
C SER A 97 18.28 -1.40 -0.06
N GLU A 98 19.17 -2.36 -0.35
CA GLU A 98 19.84 -3.18 0.66
C GLU A 98 18.89 -3.87 1.66
N GLY A 99 17.72 -4.34 1.19
CA GLY A 99 16.69 -4.97 2.02
C GLY A 99 15.94 -4.00 2.95
N ARG A 100 16.08 -2.70 2.73
CA ARG A 100 15.36 -1.64 3.44
C ARG A 100 14.38 -0.96 2.49
N MET A 101 13.29 -0.51 3.03
CA MET A 101 12.25 0.17 2.26
C MET A 101 12.28 1.68 2.55
N TRP A 102 12.55 2.46 1.53
CA TRP A 102 12.37 3.89 1.53
C TRP A 102 10.92 4.21 1.16
N VAL A 103 10.32 5.10 1.93
CA VAL A 103 8.94 5.55 1.72
C VAL A 103 8.96 7.06 1.56
N PHE A 104 8.34 7.53 0.50
CA PHE A 104 8.15 8.95 0.20
C PHE A 104 6.67 9.24 0.03
N THR A 105 6.26 10.45 0.32
CA THR A 105 4.96 10.94 -0.15
C THR A 105 5.02 11.07 -1.68
N ALA A 106 3.98 10.69 -2.39
CA ALA A 106 3.96 10.78 -3.84
C ALA A 106 4.21 12.22 -4.32
N GLY A 107 5.14 12.37 -5.27
CA GLY A 107 5.56 13.67 -5.80
C GLY A 107 6.49 14.48 -4.89
N ASP A 108 7.03 13.89 -3.83
CA ASP A 108 8.02 14.55 -2.97
C ASP A 108 9.32 14.81 -3.77
N PRO A 109 9.86 16.03 -3.78
CA PRO A 109 11.13 16.34 -4.46
C PRO A 109 12.31 15.48 -4.00
N ALA A 110 12.29 14.94 -2.77
CA ALA A 110 13.32 14.04 -2.25
C ALA A 110 13.44 12.73 -3.05
N ILE A 111 12.42 12.38 -3.85
CA ILE A 111 12.45 11.20 -4.73
C ILE A 111 13.52 11.37 -5.82
N GLU A 112 13.56 12.55 -6.47
CA GLU A 112 14.56 12.84 -7.50
C GLU A 112 15.97 12.83 -6.91
N GLU A 113 16.17 13.42 -5.73
CA GLU A 113 17.45 13.39 -5.02
C GLU A 113 17.88 11.95 -4.72
N TYR A 114 16.95 11.14 -4.21
CA TYR A 114 17.21 9.73 -3.92
C TYR A 114 17.56 8.94 -5.19
N ASP A 115 16.81 9.10 -6.25
CA ASP A 115 16.99 8.36 -7.51
C ASP A 115 18.37 8.71 -8.18
N HIS A 116 18.91 9.90 -7.91
CA HIS A 116 20.25 10.30 -8.36
C HIS A 116 21.38 9.85 -7.43
N GLN A 117 21.19 9.85 -6.11
CA GLN A 117 22.25 9.63 -5.12
C GLN A 117 22.22 8.24 -4.46
N GLY A 118 21.07 7.54 -4.54
CA GLY A 118 20.82 6.25 -3.89
C GLY A 118 20.54 6.31 -2.39
N GLU A 119 20.82 7.42 -1.73
CA GLU A 119 20.53 7.67 -0.32
C GLU A 119 20.46 9.17 -0.04
N LEU A 120 19.54 9.58 0.85
CA LEU A 120 19.43 10.98 1.26
C LEU A 120 20.39 11.29 2.40
N ALA A 121 21.04 12.44 2.37
CA ALA A 121 21.96 12.90 3.43
C ALA A 121 21.28 13.07 4.79
N LYS A 122 19.99 13.46 4.80
CA LYS A 122 19.15 13.51 6.01
C LYS A 122 17.96 12.60 5.84
N HIS A 123 17.82 11.68 6.74
CA HIS A 123 16.70 10.76 6.74
C HIS A 123 16.41 10.20 8.13
N VAL A 124 15.20 9.68 8.29
CA VAL A 124 14.74 8.95 9.48
C VAL A 124 14.79 7.47 9.20
N ILE A 125 15.24 6.69 10.18
CA ILE A 125 15.29 5.23 10.12
C ILE A 125 14.42 4.67 11.24
N ARG A 126 13.52 3.76 10.91
CA ARG A 126 12.72 3.00 11.89
C ARG A 126 12.90 1.50 11.66
N PRO A 127 13.75 0.84 12.44
CA PRO A 127 14.04 -0.60 12.29
C PRO A 127 12.83 -1.46 12.65
N GLY A 128 12.57 -2.49 11.85
CA GLY A 128 11.67 -3.59 12.18
C GLY A 128 10.17 -3.26 12.20
N ILE A 129 9.76 -2.04 11.83
CA ILE A 129 8.34 -1.64 11.87
C ILE A 129 7.62 -1.76 10.54
N GLY A 130 8.33 -2.00 9.46
CA GLY A 130 7.75 -2.17 8.14
C GLY A 130 7.18 -3.57 7.89
N PRO A 131 6.53 -3.76 6.74
CA PRO A 131 6.00 -5.05 6.33
C PRO A 131 7.05 -6.16 6.43
N GLY A 132 6.66 -7.31 6.99
CA GLY A 132 7.60 -8.42 7.21
C GLY A 132 8.78 -8.12 8.15
N GLY A 133 8.70 -7.06 8.97
CA GLY A 133 9.78 -6.65 9.85
C GLY A 133 10.89 -5.85 9.16
N MET A 134 10.65 -5.33 7.97
CA MET A 134 11.62 -4.49 7.25
C MET A 134 11.90 -3.18 7.99
N THR A 135 13.10 -2.67 7.81
CA THR A 135 13.45 -1.31 8.23
C THR A 135 12.86 -0.31 7.24
N LEU A 136 12.13 0.67 7.76
CA LEU A 136 11.64 1.81 6.99
C LEU A 136 12.58 2.99 7.08
N LYS A 137 12.76 3.69 5.96
CA LYS A 137 13.52 4.93 5.83
C LYS A 137 12.67 5.97 5.11
N SER A 138 12.84 7.25 5.46
CA SER A 138 12.19 8.37 4.78
C SER A 138 12.95 9.67 5.06
N ASN A 139 12.74 10.69 4.25
CA ASN A 139 13.19 12.04 4.54
C ASN A 139 12.48 12.63 5.76
N GLU A 140 11.24 12.19 6.06
CA GLU A 140 10.44 12.71 7.16
C GLU A 140 9.83 11.58 8.02
N SER A 141 9.77 11.83 9.35
CA SER A 141 9.20 10.88 10.32
C SER A 141 7.71 10.64 10.09
N ASP A 142 6.98 11.69 9.74
CA ASP A 142 5.53 11.64 9.57
C ASP A 142 5.13 10.85 8.32
N THR A 143 5.95 10.89 7.27
CA THR A 143 5.77 10.05 6.07
C THR A 143 5.74 8.57 6.43
N ILE A 144 6.68 8.10 7.26
CA ILE A 144 6.67 6.70 7.73
C ILE A 144 5.40 6.39 8.53
N THR A 145 5.01 7.28 9.44
CA THR A 145 3.83 7.07 10.27
C THR A 145 2.56 7.03 9.42
N ASN A 146 2.40 7.98 8.50
CA ASN A 146 1.28 8.04 7.57
C ASN A 146 1.21 6.81 6.67
N TYR A 147 2.36 6.34 6.16
CA TYR A 147 2.43 5.10 5.40
C TYR A 147 1.94 3.88 6.21
N LEU A 148 2.38 3.77 7.47
CA LEU A 148 2.00 2.62 8.32
C LEU A 148 0.51 2.59 8.62
N VAL A 149 -0.12 3.76 8.84
CA VAL A 149 -1.56 3.83 9.16
C VAL A 149 -2.45 3.80 7.91
N GLN A 150 -1.91 4.07 6.73
CA GLN A 150 -2.69 4.04 5.48
C GLN A 150 -3.14 2.63 5.15
N GLN A 151 -4.44 2.46 4.90
CA GLN A 151 -5.05 1.20 4.51
C GLN A 151 -6.17 1.44 3.51
N GLU A 152 -6.25 0.59 2.49
CA GLU A 152 -7.28 0.68 1.46
C GLU A 152 -8.70 0.56 2.06
N GLY A 153 -9.60 1.41 1.58
CA GLY A 153 -11.00 1.47 2.06
C GLY A 153 -11.21 2.31 3.32
N PHE A 154 -10.14 2.84 3.91
CA PHE A 154 -10.22 3.71 5.08
C PHE A 154 -9.61 5.08 4.82
N SER A 155 -10.24 6.10 5.41
CA SER A 155 -9.68 7.44 5.54
C SER A 155 -9.17 7.60 6.96
N VAL A 156 -7.91 7.97 7.11
CA VAL A 156 -7.25 8.09 8.40
C VAL A 156 -6.72 9.49 8.63
N THR A 157 -6.78 9.96 9.87
CA THR A 157 -6.21 11.25 10.29
C THR A 157 -5.51 11.08 11.63
N ILE A 158 -4.32 11.65 11.78
CA ILE A 158 -3.59 11.65 13.04
C ILE A 158 -3.76 13.02 13.69
N GLU A 159 -4.38 13.06 14.85
CA GLU A 159 -4.53 14.25 15.69
C GLU A 159 -4.09 13.96 17.13
N ASP A 160 -3.29 14.83 17.72
CA ASP A 160 -2.77 14.69 19.08
C ASP A 160 -2.18 13.31 19.38
N GLY A 161 -1.47 12.71 18.40
CA GLY A 161 -0.89 11.37 18.51
C GLY A 161 -1.90 10.22 18.53
N ARG A 162 -3.15 10.47 18.16
CA ARG A 162 -4.22 9.49 18.05
C ARG A 162 -4.65 9.31 16.62
N LEU A 163 -4.96 8.10 16.24
CA LEU A 163 -5.40 7.74 14.89
C LEU A 163 -6.92 7.73 14.79
N TRP A 164 -7.48 8.64 14.04
CA TRP A 164 -8.88 8.60 13.64
C TRP A 164 -9.06 7.75 12.39
N VAL A 165 -10.04 6.85 12.44
CA VAL A 165 -10.32 5.90 11.35
C VAL A 165 -11.79 6.00 10.95
N PHE A 166 -12.01 6.17 9.65
CA PHE A 166 -13.31 6.24 9.01
C PHE A 166 -13.35 5.33 7.79
N ALA A 167 -14.52 4.84 7.43
CA ALA A 167 -14.69 4.28 6.09
C ALA A 167 -14.57 5.40 5.05
N THR A 168 -13.81 5.17 3.99
CA THR A 168 -13.61 6.17 2.92
C THR A 168 -14.95 6.63 2.34
N GLY A 169 -15.15 7.94 2.24
CA GLY A 169 -16.36 8.56 1.70
C GLY A 169 -17.60 8.40 2.58
N SER A 170 -17.43 8.08 3.89
CA SER A 170 -18.55 8.05 4.84
C SER A 170 -18.95 9.44 5.32
N ASP A 171 -20.23 9.61 5.70
CA ASP A 171 -20.74 10.84 6.30
C ASP A 171 -20.01 11.19 7.59
N ALA A 172 -19.57 10.18 8.36
CA ALA A 172 -18.79 10.36 9.58
C ALA A 172 -17.43 11.00 9.29
N HIS A 173 -16.76 10.61 8.19
CA HIS A 173 -15.51 11.24 7.76
C HIS A 173 -15.74 12.69 7.32
N GLN A 174 -16.78 12.93 6.52
CA GLN A 174 -17.13 14.27 6.07
C GLN A 174 -17.45 15.19 7.27
N SER A 175 -18.26 14.71 8.22
CA SER A 175 -18.59 15.44 9.44
C SER A 175 -17.34 15.76 10.29
N PHE A 176 -16.38 14.83 10.36
CA PHE A 176 -15.12 15.05 11.05
C PHE A 176 -14.27 16.16 10.38
N LEU A 177 -14.21 16.17 9.06
CA LEU A 177 -13.49 17.22 8.32
C LEU A 177 -14.11 18.62 8.51
N GLU A 178 -15.43 18.68 8.66
CA GLU A 178 -16.17 19.95 8.80
C GLU A 178 -16.23 20.47 10.24
N HIS A 179 -16.31 19.58 11.24
CA HIS A 179 -16.63 19.93 12.61
C HIS A 179 -15.58 19.46 13.65
N GLY A 180 -14.59 18.67 13.21
CA GLY A 180 -13.58 18.08 14.10
C GLY A 180 -14.10 16.87 14.89
N GLU A 181 -13.52 16.63 16.06
CA GLU A 181 -13.82 15.47 16.90
C GLU A 181 -15.29 15.40 17.31
N PRO A 182 -16.00 14.28 17.02
CA PRO A 182 -17.39 14.11 17.41
C PRO A 182 -17.54 13.98 18.93
N ALA A 183 -18.64 14.51 19.49
CA ALA A 183 -18.95 14.44 20.92
C ALA A 183 -19.02 13.00 21.49
N LYS A 184 -19.26 12.01 20.62
CA LYS A 184 -19.23 10.59 20.96
C LYS A 184 -18.33 9.85 19.96
N CYS A 185 -17.35 9.15 20.47
CA CYS A 185 -16.48 8.30 19.67
C CYS A 185 -16.17 7.00 20.42
N VAL A 186 -15.78 6.00 19.66
CA VAL A 186 -15.23 4.74 20.16
C VAL A 186 -13.72 4.87 20.24
N VAL A 187 -13.10 4.37 21.31
CA VAL A 187 -11.67 4.46 21.56
C VAL A 187 -11.11 3.06 21.82
N PHE A 188 -10.03 2.73 21.12
CA PHE A 188 -9.23 1.51 21.30
C PHE A 188 -7.81 1.92 21.68
N PRO A 189 -7.47 1.92 22.98
CA PRO A 189 -6.14 2.34 23.43
C PRO A 189 -5.04 1.40 22.90
N ALA A 190 -3.97 1.97 22.36
CA ALA A 190 -2.77 1.27 21.89
C ALA A 190 -3.04 0.12 20.89
N ALA A 191 -4.16 0.14 20.19
CA ALA A 191 -4.56 -0.95 19.28
C ALA A 191 -4.08 -0.75 17.84
N GLY A 192 -3.68 0.45 17.49
CA GLY A 192 -3.25 0.78 16.11
C GLY A 192 -1.76 0.55 15.85
N PRO A 193 -1.32 0.81 14.62
CA PRO A 193 0.08 0.74 14.25
C PRO A 193 0.98 1.51 15.22
N VAL A 194 2.15 0.95 15.52
CA VAL A 194 3.15 1.47 16.48
C VAL A 194 2.57 1.84 17.86
N GLY A 195 1.50 1.15 18.28
CA GLY A 195 0.88 1.36 19.59
C GLY A 195 0.01 2.62 19.69
N MET A 196 -0.44 3.19 18.58
CA MET A 196 -1.32 4.35 18.59
C MET A 196 -2.72 4.01 19.13
N THR A 197 -3.31 4.95 19.86
CA THR A 197 -4.73 4.86 20.21
C THR A 197 -5.58 5.13 18.98
N VAL A 198 -6.49 4.22 18.67
CA VAL A 198 -7.41 4.35 17.53
C VAL A 198 -8.75 4.90 18.00
N LYS A 199 -9.29 5.86 17.28
CA LYS A 199 -10.58 6.51 17.50
C LYS A 199 -11.44 6.45 16.24
N GLY A 200 -12.74 6.48 16.39
CA GLY A 200 -13.68 6.56 15.26
C GLY A 200 -15.12 6.64 15.74
N ALA A 201 -16.01 6.95 14.81
CA ALA A 201 -17.44 7.05 15.11
C ALA A 201 -18.08 5.66 15.26
N ASP A 202 -17.56 4.64 14.58
CA ASP A 202 -18.13 3.30 14.49
C ASP A 202 -17.11 2.22 14.89
N ARG A 203 -17.52 1.36 15.83
CA ARG A 203 -16.73 0.22 16.33
C ARG A 203 -16.43 -0.80 15.24
N GLU A 204 -17.37 -1.06 14.33
CA GLU A 204 -17.18 -2.06 13.28
C GLU A 204 -16.16 -1.58 12.23
N VAL A 205 -16.15 -0.28 11.92
CA VAL A 205 -15.16 0.33 11.06
C VAL A 205 -13.76 0.20 11.66
N ILE A 206 -13.60 0.51 12.97
CA ILE A 206 -12.33 0.35 13.66
C ILE A 206 -11.89 -1.12 13.67
N ASN A 207 -12.80 -2.05 14.00
CA ASN A 207 -12.49 -3.47 14.00
C ASN A 207 -12.09 -3.99 12.60
N ALA A 208 -12.72 -3.49 11.54
CA ALA A 208 -12.36 -3.84 10.17
C ALA A 208 -10.96 -3.33 9.81
N TYR A 209 -10.65 -2.09 10.18
CA TYR A 209 -9.31 -1.51 10.03
C TYR A 209 -8.24 -2.34 10.77
N LEU A 210 -8.46 -2.65 12.05
CA LEU A 210 -7.51 -3.40 12.88
C LEU A 210 -7.28 -4.85 12.43
N ARG A 211 -8.19 -5.44 11.65
CA ARG A 211 -7.97 -6.79 11.06
C ARG A 211 -7.08 -6.78 9.83
N GLY A 212 -6.87 -5.64 9.21
CA GLY A 212 -6.01 -5.48 8.03
C GLY A 212 -4.64 -4.92 8.35
N THR A 213 -4.35 -4.64 9.62
CA THR A 213 -3.04 -4.14 10.10
C THR A 213 -2.10 -5.27 10.50
#